data_7d7412ac3e0873c7b96e18ec3a5ad41e
#
_entry.id   7d7412ac3e0873c7b96e18ec3a5ad41e
#
_cell.length_a   1.000
_cell.length_b   1.000
_cell.length_c   1.000
_cell.angle_alpha   90.00
_cell.angle_beta   90.00
_cell.angle_gamma   90.00
#
_symmetry.space_group_name_H-M   'P 1'
#
loop_
_entity.id
_entity.type
_entity.pdbx_description
1 polymer ?
#
loop_
_entity_poly.entity_id
_entity_poly.type
_entity_poly.pdbx_seq_one_letter_code
_entity_poly.pdbx_strand_id
1 'polypeptide(L)'
;MISVSALLDHYFPTHREVSWQRALLRRLLCEHDLQQFASHYPHLQGLDFVEQLLSYFDFACDVAEPDLEHIPSAGPVVLVANHPLGTLDGMALLRVIARVRPDIKIVANQLLTHVEPMQSLLLPVDNLNHK
;
A
#
# COMPACT_ATOMS: atom_id res chain seq x y z
N MET A 1 -2.68 6.53 -12.55
CA MET A 1 -1.83 5.45 -13.13
C MET A 1 -0.60 5.28 -12.24
N ILE A 2 -0.40 4.10 -11.68
CA ILE A 2 0.75 3.83 -10.80
C ILE A 2 2.00 3.74 -11.67
N SER A 3 2.90 4.72 -11.59
CA SER A 3 4.17 4.70 -12.30
C SER A 3 5.32 4.92 -11.34
N VAL A 4 6.10 3.87 -11.14
CA VAL A 4 7.35 3.93 -10.34
C VAL A 4 8.34 4.92 -10.96
N SER A 5 8.38 5.03 -12.29
CA SER A 5 9.23 6.00 -12.97
C SER A 5 8.89 7.44 -12.59
N ALA A 6 7.61 7.79 -12.56
CA ALA A 6 7.19 9.14 -12.18
C ALA A 6 7.54 9.45 -10.71
N LEU A 7 7.46 8.47 -9.83
CA LEU A 7 7.88 8.59 -8.45
C LEU A 7 9.39 8.82 -8.33
N LEU A 8 10.20 8.03 -9.04
CA LEU A 8 11.65 8.16 -9.03
C LEU A 8 12.11 9.51 -9.62
N ASP A 9 11.49 9.95 -10.71
CA ASP A 9 11.81 11.24 -11.35
C ASP A 9 11.46 12.44 -10.45
N HIS A 10 10.40 12.31 -9.64
CA HIS A 10 9.99 13.36 -8.72
C HIS A 10 10.93 13.50 -7.50
N TYR A 11 11.35 12.37 -6.92
CA TYR A 11 12.12 12.37 -5.66
C TYR A 11 13.64 12.29 -5.86
N PHE A 12 14.12 11.80 -7.01
CA PHE A 12 15.53 11.64 -7.31
C PHE A 12 15.91 12.26 -8.67
N PRO A 13 15.64 13.55 -8.90
CA PRO A 13 15.82 14.18 -10.22
C PRO A 13 17.29 14.27 -10.66
N THR A 14 18.24 14.19 -9.72
CA THR A 14 19.66 14.40 -9.96
C THR A 14 20.49 13.13 -10.10
N HIS A 15 19.94 11.97 -9.78
CA HIS A 15 20.69 10.73 -9.96
C HIS A 15 20.60 10.26 -11.42
N ARG A 16 21.75 10.30 -12.08
CA ARG A 16 22.00 9.63 -13.35
C ARG A 16 21.99 8.12 -13.11
N GLU A 17 20.81 7.59 -12.78
CA GLU A 17 20.65 6.16 -12.60
C GLU A 17 20.88 5.45 -13.92
N VAL A 18 21.72 4.42 -13.86
CA VAL A 18 21.99 3.56 -15.01
C VAL A 18 20.68 2.84 -15.36
N SER A 19 20.32 2.80 -16.62
CA SER A 19 19.02 2.26 -17.10
C SER A 19 18.69 0.85 -16.58
N TRP A 20 19.71 0.04 -16.30
CA TRP A 20 19.54 -1.31 -15.74
C TRP A 20 19.07 -1.30 -14.27
N GLN A 21 19.46 -0.30 -13.47
CA GLN A 21 19.02 -0.16 -12.07
C GLN A 21 17.54 0.19 -12.02
N ARG A 22 17.06 1.07 -12.89
CA ARG A 22 15.63 1.36 -13.06
C ARG A 22 14.84 0.12 -13.50
N ALA A 23 15.38 -0.64 -14.44
CA ALA A 23 14.74 -1.86 -14.90
C ALA A 23 14.67 -2.93 -13.79
N LEU A 24 15.73 -3.05 -12.99
CA LEU A 24 15.76 -3.95 -11.84
C LEU A 24 14.75 -3.52 -10.77
N LEU A 25 14.69 -2.22 -10.46
CA LEU A 25 13.77 -1.69 -9.46
C LEU A 25 12.31 -1.87 -9.87
N ARG A 26 11.99 -1.61 -11.14
CA ARG A 26 10.65 -1.87 -11.72
C ARG A 26 10.26 -3.34 -11.59
N ARG A 27 11.20 -4.25 -11.83
CA ARG A 27 10.97 -5.68 -11.70
C ARG A 27 10.78 -6.10 -10.24
N LEU A 28 11.58 -5.56 -9.31
CA LEU A 28 11.45 -5.82 -7.87
C LEU A 28 10.14 -5.28 -7.29
N LEU A 29 9.66 -4.15 -7.79
CA LEU A 29 8.42 -3.52 -7.34
C LEU A 29 7.18 -4.06 -8.07
N CYS A 30 7.33 -5.10 -8.90
CA CYS A 30 6.23 -5.70 -9.68
C CYS A 30 5.41 -4.66 -10.46
N GLU A 31 6.07 -3.59 -10.99
CA GLU A 31 5.39 -2.47 -11.66
C GLU A 31 4.50 -2.95 -12.80
N HIS A 32 4.98 -3.92 -13.59
CA HIS A 32 4.21 -4.49 -14.68
C HIS A 32 2.91 -5.16 -14.18
N ASP A 33 3.01 -5.95 -13.11
CA ASP A 33 1.86 -6.67 -12.55
C ASP A 33 0.86 -5.71 -11.93
N LEU A 34 1.35 -4.65 -11.25
CA LEU A 34 0.51 -3.59 -10.71
C LEU A 34 -0.20 -2.78 -11.81
N GLN A 35 0.47 -2.50 -12.93
CA GLN A 35 -0.14 -1.83 -14.08
C GLN A 35 -1.18 -2.73 -14.75
N GLN A 36 -0.89 -4.00 -14.90
CA GLN A 36 -1.82 -4.98 -15.44
C GLN A 36 -3.04 -5.12 -14.53
N PHE A 37 -2.84 -5.22 -13.23
CA PHE A 37 -3.91 -5.21 -12.22
C PHE A 37 -4.79 -3.96 -12.36
N ALA A 38 -4.18 -2.77 -12.36
CA ALA A 38 -4.91 -1.50 -12.47
C ALA A 38 -5.71 -1.38 -13.78
N SER A 39 -5.23 -1.98 -14.87
CA SER A 39 -5.97 -2.01 -16.14
C SER A 39 -7.17 -2.95 -16.13
N HIS A 40 -7.09 -4.05 -15.39
CA HIS A 40 -8.20 -5.00 -15.24
C HIS A 40 -9.28 -4.51 -14.26
N TYR A 41 -8.87 -3.74 -13.26
CA TYR A 41 -9.76 -3.31 -12.16
C TYR A 41 -9.76 -1.78 -11.95
N PRO A 42 -10.07 -0.98 -13.00
CA PRO A 42 -9.96 0.48 -12.93
C PRO A 42 -10.98 1.15 -12.00
N HIS A 43 -12.02 0.44 -11.61
CA HIS A 43 -13.13 0.93 -10.80
C HIS A 43 -12.96 0.69 -9.29
N LEU A 44 -11.98 -0.13 -8.89
CA LEU A 44 -11.78 -0.48 -7.50
C LEU A 44 -11.11 0.67 -6.71
N GLN A 45 -11.60 0.89 -5.49
CA GLN A 45 -11.07 1.90 -4.57
C GLN A 45 -11.16 1.42 -3.12
N GLY A 46 -10.33 2.01 -2.26
CA GLY A 46 -10.36 1.74 -0.83
C GLY A 46 -10.12 0.27 -0.49
N LEU A 47 -10.94 -0.27 0.38
CA LEU A 47 -10.81 -1.66 0.84
C LEU A 47 -11.06 -2.69 -0.26
N ASP A 48 -11.95 -2.41 -1.22
CA ASP A 48 -12.20 -3.32 -2.35
C ASP A 48 -10.95 -3.45 -3.23
N PHE A 49 -10.23 -2.35 -3.43
CA PHE A 49 -8.94 -2.37 -4.12
C PHE A 49 -7.92 -3.24 -3.37
N VAL A 50 -7.81 -3.08 -2.04
CA VAL A 50 -6.90 -3.86 -1.20
C VAL A 50 -7.21 -5.35 -1.28
N GLU A 51 -8.48 -5.72 -1.14
CA GLU A 51 -8.94 -7.10 -1.18
C GLU A 51 -8.61 -7.77 -2.52
N GLN A 52 -8.95 -7.09 -3.63
CA GLN A 52 -8.70 -7.62 -4.95
C GLN A 52 -7.21 -7.69 -5.29
N LEU A 53 -6.42 -6.72 -4.82
CA LEU A 53 -4.96 -6.72 -5.02
C LEU A 53 -4.30 -7.91 -4.30
N LEU A 54 -4.64 -8.16 -3.04
CA LEU A 54 -4.11 -9.30 -2.28
C LEU A 54 -4.49 -10.63 -2.94
N SER A 55 -5.73 -10.73 -3.44
CA SER A 55 -6.18 -11.90 -4.18
C SER A 55 -5.43 -12.09 -5.50
N TYR A 56 -5.17 -11.01 -6.23
CA TYR A 56 -4.44 -11.05 -7.50
C TYR A 56 -2.99 -11.55 -7.33
N PHE A 57 -2.35 -11.18 -6.21
CA PHE A 57 -1.00 -11.64 -5.89
C PHE A 57 -0.95 -12.95 -5.10
N ASP A 58 -2.10 -13.61 -4.93
CA ASP A 58 -2.23 -14.83 -4.11
C ASP A 58 -1.62 -14.66 -2.70
N PHE A 59 -1.81 -13.45 -2.13
CA PHE A 59 -1.27 -13.09 -0.83
C PHE A 59 -2.29 -13.44 0.26
N ALA A 60 -2.12 -14.62 0.86
CA ALA A 60 -2.93 -15.06 1.98
C ALA A 60 -2.46 -14.43 3.30
N CYS A 61 -3.43 -14.11 4.15
CA CYS A 61 -3.20 -13.71 5.53
C CYS A 61 -4.08 -14.55 6.43
N ASP A 62 -3.46 -15.33 7.30
CA ASP A 62 -4.16 -16.16 8.28
C ASP A 62 -4.12 -15.48 9.65
N VAL A 63 -5.30 -15.30 10.24
CA VAL A 63 -5.48 -14.66 11.56
C VAL A 63 -6.50 -15.47 12.33
N ALA A 64 -6.13 -15.87 13.54
CA ALA A 64 -7.05 -16.57 14.42
C ALA A 64 -8.21 -15.65 14.87
N GLU A 65 -9.44 -16.16 14.84
CA GLU A 65 -10.62 -15.36 15.25
C GLU A 65 -10.47 -14.73 16.66
N PRO A 66 -9.90 -15.41 17.69
CA PRO A 66 -9.69 -14.78 18.99
C PRO A 66 -8.76 -13.56 18.95
N ASP A 67 -7.83 -13.50 17.98
CA ASP A 67 -6.92 -12.35 17.86
C ASP A 67 -7.67 -11.09 17.37
N LEU A 68 -8.74 -11.26 16.58
CA LEU A 68 -9.57 -10.16 16.13
C LEU A 68 -10.38 -9.53 17.28
N GLU A 69 -10.70 -10.29 18.31
CA GLU A 69 -11.42 -9.79 19.49
C GLU A 69 -10.60 -8.76 20.29
N HIS A 70 -9.27 -8.75 20.12
CA HIS A 70 -8.39 -7.76 20.73
C HIS A 70 -8.46 -6.39 20.05
N ILE A 71 -9.07 -6.30 18.86
CA ILE A 71 -9.23 -5.03 18.15
C ILE A 71 -10.49 -4.32 18.68
N PRO A 72 -10.36 -3.13 19.30
CA PRO A 72 -11.53 -2.40 19.80
C PRO A 72 -12.50 -2.05 18.67
N SER A 73 -13.76 -2.49 18.79
CA SER A 73 -14.78 -2.22 17.77
C SER A 73 -15.27 -0.77 17.76
N ALA A 74 -15.00 -0.01 18.81
CA ALA A 74 -15.41 1.39 18.95
C ALA A 74 -14.36 2.22 19.70
N GLY A 75 -14.47 3.54 19.56
CA GLY A 75 -13.55 4.50 20.19
C GLY A 75 -12.25 4.72 19.39
N PRO A 76 -11.42 5.70 19.82
CA PRO A 76 -10.15 5.98 19.18
C PRO A 76 -9.13 4.87 19.48
N VAL A 77 -8.42 4.42 18.44
CA VAL A 77 -7.37 3.41 18.58
C VAL A 77 -6.23 3.71 17.60
N VAL A 78 -5.01 3.44 18.03
CA VAL A 78 -3.81 3.44 17.19
C VAL A 78 -3.24 2.04 17.22
N LEU A 79 -3.11 1.44 16.05
CA LEU A 79 -2.52 0.12 15.87
C LEU A 79 -1.10 0.29 15.32
N VAL A 80 -0.16 -0.39 15.93
CA VAL A 80 1.25 -0.35 15.53
C VAL A 80 1.69 -1.76 15.18
N ALA A 81 2.29 -1.93 14.03
CA ALA A 81 2.81 -3.20 13.56
C ALA A 81 4.15 -3.00 12.85
N ASN A 82 5.01 -4.00 12.91
CA ASN A 82 6.13 -4.12 12.00
C ASN A 82 5.63 -4.62 10.64
N HIS A 83 6.20 -4.08 9.54
CA HIS A 83 5.84 -4.53 8.19
C HIS A 83 7.12 -4.66 7.32
N PRO A 84 7.83 -5.76 7.46
CA PRO A 84 9.12 -5.95 6.82
C PRO A 84 9.05 -6.18 5.31
N LEU A 85 7.91 -6.60 4.79
CA LEU A 85 7.69 -6.86 3.36
C LEU A 85 7.23 -5.61 2.59
N GLY A 86 6.94 -4.50 3.29
CA GLY A 86 6.52 -3.24 2.69
C GLY A 86 5.03 -3.20 2.29
N THR A 87 4.72 -3.02 1.01
CA THR A 87 3.34 -2.67 0.59
C THR A 87 2.32 -3.78 0.86
N LEU A 88 2.64 -5.04 0.58
CA LEU A 88 1.66 -6.14 0.66
C LEU A 88 1.27 -6.50 2.09
N ASP A 89 2.20 -6.51 3.03
CA ASP A 89 1.87 -6.78 4.43
C ASP A 89 1.09 -5.63 5.08
N GLY A 90 1.39 -4.38 4.68
CA GLY A 90 0.58 -3.22 5.07
C GLY A 90 -0.87 -3.32 4.57
N MET A 91 -1.07 -3.79 3.33
CA MET A 91 -2.40 -4.05 2.78
C MET A 91 -3.09 -5.23 3.46
N ALA A 92 -2.36 -6.31 3.78
CA ALA A 92 -2.89 -7.43 4.55
C ALA A 92 -3.36 -6.99 5.93
N LEU A 93 -2.60 -6.12 6.60
CA LEU A 93 -2.99 -5.54 7.88
C LEU A 93 -4.29 -4.71 7.76
N LEU A 94 -4.40 -3.86 6.72
CA LEU A 94 -5.64 -3.11 6.44
C LEU A 94 -6.83 -4.05 6.27
N ARG A 95 -6.68 -5.12 5.47
CA ARG A 95 -7.71 -6.13 5.25
C ARG A 95 -8.16 -6.79 6.55
N VAL A 96 -7.22 -7.20 7.39
CA VAL A 96 -7.50 -7.86 8.67
C VAL A 96 -8.26 -6.94 9.61
N ILE A 97 -7.76 -5.71 9.80
CA ILE A 97 -8.35 -4.75 10.72
C ILE A 97 -9.71 -4.28 10.23
N ALA A 98 -9.89 -4.13 8.92
CA ALA A 98 -11.16 -3.71 8.32
C ALA A 98 -12.33 -4.68 8.59
N ARG A 99 -12.05 -5.94 8.96
CA ARG A 99 -13.09 -6.90 9.41
C ARG A 99 -13.80 -6.44 10.68
N VAL A 100 -13.10 -5.66 11.53
CA VAL A 100 -13.64 -5.12 12.80
C VAL A 100 -13.84 -3.61 12.70
N ARG A 101 -12.94 -2.90 12.00
CA ARG A 101 -12.89 -1.43 11.89
C ARG A 101 -12.80 -1.00 10.42
N PRO A 102 -13.92 -0.95 9.69
CA PRO A 102 -13.94 -0.49 8.30
C PRO A 102 -13.61 1.01 8.15
N ASP A 103 -13.60 1.76 9.24
CA ASP A 103 -13.19 3.16 9.31
C ASP A 103 -11.66 3.37 9.42
N ILE A 104 -10.88 2.29 9.29
CA ILE A 104 -9.41 2.33 9.40
C ILE A 104 -8.78 3.30 8.40
N LYS A 105 -7.70 3.95 8.87
CA LYS A 105 -6.76 4.71 8.03
C LYS A 105 -5.35 4.23 8.32
N ILE A 106 -4.47 4.31 7.31
CA ILE A 106 -3.05 4.00 7.48
C ILE A 106 -2.21 5.29 7.40
N VAL A 107 -1.34 5.47 8.37
CA VAL A 107 -0.31 6.51 8.31
C VAL A 107 0.77 6.04 7.35
N ALA A 108 0.97 6.75 6.28
CA ALA A 108 1.88 6.34 5.22
C ALA A 108 2.67 7.51 4.64
N ASN A 109 3.79 7.19 3.99
CA ASN A 109 4.56 8.19 3.27
C ASN A 109 3.71 8.86 2.19
N GLN A 110 3.89 10.17 2.02
CA GLN A 110 3.20 10.98 1.01
C GLN A 110 3.32 10.40 -0.41
N LEU A 111 4.36 9.62 -0.71
CA LEU A 111 4.50 8.90 -1.99
C LEU A 111 3.28 8.05 -2.34
N LEU A 112 2.66 7.43 -1.33
CA LEU A 112 1.52 6.55 -1.56
C LEU A 112 0.25 7.30 -1.99
N THR A 113 0.20 8.62 -1.85
CA THR A 113 -0.93 9.44 -2.37
C THR A 113 -1.06 9.39 -3.89
N HIS A 114 0.01 9.00 -4.60
CA HIS A 114 -0.03 8.78 -6.05
C HIS A 114 -0.74 7.47 -6.45
N VAL A 115 -1.05 6.62 -5.47
CA VAL A 115 -1.89 5.43 -5.67
C VAL A 115 -3.34 5.84 -5.46
N GLU A 116 -3.96 6.42 -6.49
CA GLU A 116 -5.32 7.00 -6.44
C GLU A 116 -6.34 6.07 -5.74
N PRO A 117 -6.40 4.74 -6.03
CA PRO A 117 -7.35 3.85 -5.39
C PRO A 117 -7.23 3.75 -3.85
N MET A 118 -6.06 4.08 -3.30
CA MET A 118 -5.81 4.00 -1.86
C MET A 118 -6.01 5.31 -1.11
N GLN A 119 -6.21 6.43 -1.78
CA GLN A 119 -6.24 7.76 -1.16
C GLN A 119 -7.24 7.85 0.01
N SER A 120 -8.39 7.20 -0.12
CA SER A 120 -9.40 7.17 0.94
C SER A 120 -8.94 6.47 2.22
N LEU A 121 -7.91 5.63 2.16
CA LEU A 121 -7.37 4.89 3.30
C LEU A 121 -6.13 5.55 3.92
N LEU A 122 -5.56 6.58 3.27
CA LEU A 122 -4.28 7.16 3.67
C LEU A 122 -4.43 8.35 4.60
N LEU A 123 -3.53 8.43 5.58
CA LEU A 123 -3.15 9.64 6.30
C LEU A 123 -1.68 9.94 5.93
N PRO A 124 -1.45 10.79 4.94
CA PRO A 124 -0.10 11.01 4.43
C PRO A 124 0.76 11.79 5.42
N VAL A 125 2.02 11.35 5.56
CA VAL A 125 3.05 12.07 6.31
C VAL A 125 4.25 12.33 5.41
N ASP A 126 4.83 13.52 5.54
CA ASP A 126 6.06 13.87 4.86
C ASP A 126 7.25 13.57 5.80
N ASN A 127 7.89 12.44 5.59
CA ASN A 127 9.07 12.01 6.35
C ASN A 127 10.37 12.08 5.53
N LEU A 128 10.32 12.60 4.29
CA LEU A 128 11.48 12.73 3.41
C LEU A 128 12.06 14.15 3.40
N ASN A 129 11.27 15.16 3.73
CA ASN A 129 11.70 16.56 3.78
C ASN A 129 12.07 16.96 5.22
N HIS A 130 13.12 16.38 5.80
CA HIS A 130 13.78 16.97 6.96
C HIS A 130 14.60 18.19 6.52
N LYS A 131 14.03 19.39 6.78
CA LYS A 131 14.82 20.61 6.90
C LYS A 131 15.36 20.73 8.31
#